data_c2a598d99392d8b6311165c20ddfa0fc
#
_entry.id   c2a598d99392d8b6311165c20ddfa0fc
#
_cell.length_a   1.000
_cell.length_b   1.000
_cell.length_c   1.000
_cell.angle_alpha   90.00
_cell.angle_beta   90.00
_cell.angle_gamma   90.00
#
_symmetry.space_group_name_H-M   'P 1'
#
loop_
_entity.id
_entity.type
_entity.pdbx_description
1 polymer ?
#
loop_
_entity_poly.entity_id
_entity_poly.type
_entity_poly.pdbx_seq_one_letter_code
_entity_poly.pdbx_strand_id
1 'polypeptide(L)'
;MAATAQPQQEKTLLMTEGSIWKSILLFSVPLILGNLLQQLYNTADSIIVGNFLGSNALAAVGSSGSPIYLLIGFSQGVAVGAGVVVSQYLGAKDKKETRIAVHTSLAIAVILGLILTVGGIAVSRSLLVWMNTPEEVLGDAVTYMKLYFGGVLFSVVYNMAAGILNAAGNSRRSVIYLACASITNIILDLVLIAGLKMGVAGAAIATDISQLVSCVLSLRFLMNVDADYKVELSAIRPDQRMTSRIIRIGLPTGIQNMVISFSNVLVQSSVNSYGAAAMAGFAAYMKIDGFNILPVTSFSMAATTFVGQNYGAGNLKRVKNGMWVTLGMGVLYTLCTGALLLAFQNPIMHLFTSDETVVAFGCSAMHYFCPFYFLLAILHGMAGAVRGTGRSVPPMVVLLISLCLFRVVWIQFVLPFFAGIEGVFVLYPVSWALGAVLMALYAWKGSWMTYEHS
;
A
#
# COMPACT_ATOMS: atom_id res chain seq x y z
N MET A 1 -3.87 25.14 36.54
CA MET A 1 -3.73 25.99 35.32
C MET A 1 -3.42 25.08 34.15
N ALA A 2 -4.43 24.72 33.39
CA ALA A 2 -4.25 23.94 32.15
C ALA A 2 -3.76 24.95 31.08
N ALA A 3 -2.53 24.75 30.61
CA ALA A 3 -1.99 25.50 29.48
C ALA A 3 -2.84 25.18 28.26
N THR A 4 -3.65 26.09 27.80
CA THR A 4 -4.35 26.07 26.52
C THR A 4 -3.27 26.06 25.43
N ALA A 5 -3.00 24.88 24.87
CA ALA A 5 -2.14 24.76 23.71
C ALA A 5 -2.75 25.62 22.58
N GLN A 6 -2.01 26.64 22.15
CA GLN A 6 -2.40 27.46 21.01
C GLN A 6 -2.58 26.55 19.79
N PRO A 7 -3.64 26.73 18.99
CA PRO A 7 -3.80 25.95 17.77
C PRO A 7 -2.58 26.18 16.87
N GLN A 8 -1.90 25.10 16.52
CA GLN A 8 -0.79 25.16 15.59
C GLN A 8 -1.33 25.54 14.22
N GLN A 9 -1.07 26.76 13.76
CA GLN A 9 -1.27 27.17 12.38
C GLN A 9 -0.29 26.38 11.49
N GLU A 10 -0.59 25.11 11.21
CA GLU A 10 0.09 24.42 10.14
C GLU A 10 -0.55 24.83 8.81
N LYS A 11 0.18 25.66 8.05
CA LYS A 11 -0.20 25.99 6.67
C LYS A 11 -0.37 24.70 5.90
N THR A 12 -1.56 24.46 5.36
CA THR A 12 -1.82 23.39 4.38
C THR A 12 -0.78 23.50 3.28
N LEU A 13 0.10 22.52 3.14
CA LEU A 13 1.15 22.49 2.12
C LEU A 13 0.53 22.06 0.78
N LEU A 14 -0.27 22.95 0.20
CA LEU A 14 -0.83 22.72 -1.14
C LEU A 14 0.31 22.73 -2.17
N MET A 15 0.43 21.66 -2.93
CA MET A 15 1.42 21.52 -4.02
C MET A 15 0.96 22.21 -5.31
N THR A 16 0.06 23.20 -5.21
CA THR A 16 -0.48 23.96 -6.34
C THR A 16 0.45 25.07 -6.81
N GLU A 17 1.44 25.44 -6.01
CA GLU A 17 2.41 26.50 -6.28
C GLU A 17 3.84 26.00 -6.12
N GLY A 18 4.83 26.79 -6.53
CA GLY A 18 6.25 26.48 -6.39
C GLY A 18 6.77 25.41 -7.34
N SER A 19 7.95 24.88 -7.04
CA SER A 19 8.66 23.92 -7.87
C SER A 19 8.02 22.51 -7.79
N ILE A 20 7.66 21.93 -8.93
CA ILE A 20 6.96 20.65 -9.03
C ILE A 20 7.79 19.52 -8.41
N TRP A 21 9.05 19.38 -8.84
CA TRP A 21 9.91 18.28 -8.39
C TRP A 21 10.21 18.34 -6.89
N LYS A 22 10.38 19.56 -6.32
CA LYS A 22 10.60 19.72 -4.89
C LYS A 22 9.35 19.31 -4.09
N SER A 23 8.17 19.74 -4.56
CA SER A 23 6.89 19.37 -3.90
C SER A 23 6.68 17.85 -3.88
N ILE A 24 6.89 17.18 -5.01
CA ILE A 24 6.75 15.73 -5.13
C ILE A 24 7.80 15.01 -4.27
N LEU A 25 9.07 15.42 -4.32
CA LEU A 25 10.14 14.80 -3.55
C LEU A 25 9.93 14.95 -2.04
N LEU A 26 9.67 16.17 -1.57
CA LEU A 26 9.45 16.45 -0.13
C LEU A 26 8.21 15.73 0.41
N PHE A 27 7.21 15.51 -0.42
CA PHE A 27 6.04 14.72 -0.05
C PHE A 27 6.32 13.22 -0.07
N SER A 28 7.12 12.72 -1.03
CA SER A 28 7.43 11.29 -1.20
C SER A 28 8.39 10.76 -0.13
N VAL A 29 9.39 11.56 0.29
CA VAL A 29 10.41 11.10 1.25
C VAL A 29 9.78 10.60 2.57
N PRO A 30 8.88 11.32 3.23
CA PRO A 30 8.20 10.79 4.41
C PRO A 30 7.44 9.49 4.11
N LEU A 31 6.75 9.39 2.97
CA LEU A 31 6.01 8.17 2.60
C LEU A 31 6.94 6.97 2.39
N ILE A 32 8.10 7.18 1.75
CA ILE A 32 9.13 6.14 1.61
C ILE A 32 9.61 5.67 2.98
N LEU A 33 9.94 6.61 3.87
CA LEU A 33 10.37 6.29 5.22
C LEU A 33 9.28 5.57 6.02
N GLY A 34 8.01 5.96 5.86
CA GLY A 34 6.87 5.31 6.49
C GLY A 34 6.69 3.87 6.02
N ASN A 35 6.77 3.64 4.71
CA ASN A 35 6.67 2.31 4.12
C ASN A 35 7.85 1.42 4.54
N LEU A 36 9.07 1.95 4.58
CA LEU A 36 10.25 1.24 5.10
C LEU A 36 10.06 0.87 6.57
N LEU A 37 9.60 1.80 7.39
CA LEU A 37 9.33 1.56 8.80
C LEU A 37 8.26 0.48 9.00
N GLN A 38 7.21 0.51 8.18
CA GLN A 38 6.17 -0.52 8.20
C GLN A 38 6.73 -1.91 7.86
N GLN A 39 7.61 -1.98 6.86
CA GLN A 39 8.27 -3.24 6.49
C GLN A 39 9.19 -3.75 7.60
N LEU A 40 9.92 -2.84 8.26
CA LEU A 40 10.80 -3.19 9.39
C LEU A 40 10.00 -3.71 10.58
N TYR A 41 8.90 -3.06 10.96
CA TYR A 41 8.12 -3.54 12.10
C TYR A 41 7.43 -4.88 11.80
N ASN A 42 6.91 -5.11 10.60
CA ASN A 42 6.37 -6.42 10.20
C ASN A 42 7.41 -7.54 10.30
N THR A 43 8.66 -7.21 9.95
CA THR A 43 9.78 -8.13 10.08
C THR A 43 10.11 -8.38 11.55
N ALA A 44 10.14 -7.35 12.38
CA ALA A 44 10.40 -7.46 13.82
C ALA A 44 9.33 -8.31 14.53
N ASP A 45 8.03 -8.09 14.22
CA ASP A 45 6.92 -8.89 14.74
C ASP A 45 7.10 -10.37 14.38
N SER A 46 7.41 -10.68 13.14
CA SER A 46 7.67 -12.05 12.69
C SER A 46 8.88 -12.70 13.41
N ILE A 47 9.94 -11.92 13.68
CA ILE A 47 11.11 -12.39 14.42
C ILE A 47 10.75 -12.67 15.89
N ILE A 48 9.97 -11.82 16.52
CA ILE A 48 9.53 -11.99 17.92
C ILE A 48 8.62 -13.22 18.02
N VAL A 49 7.62 -13.35 17.16
CA VAL A 49 6.73 -14.51 17.14
C VAL A 49 7.52 -15.80 16.90
N GLY A 50 8.41 -15.82 15.91
CA GLY A 50 9.21 -17.01 15.59
C GLY A 50 10.14 -17.46 16.71
N ASN A 51 10.84 -16.50 17.35
CA ASN A 51 11.83 -16.82 18.41
C ASN A 51 11.18 -17.19 19.74
N PHE A 52 10.07 -16.56 20.12
CA PHE A 52 9.45 -16.77 21.44
C PHE A 52 8.33 -17.82 21.43
N LEU A 53 7.62 -17.99 20.29
CA LEU A 53 6.50 -18.91 20.19
C LEU A 53 6.78 -20.14 19.32
N GLY A 54 7.84 -20.08 18.50
CA GLY A 54 8.26 -21.19 17.64
C GLY A 54 7.59 -21.20 16.25
N SER A 55 7.91 -22.23 15.47
CA SER A 55 7.55 -22.33 14.05
C SER A 55 6.04 -22.46 13.81
N ASN A 56 5.32 -23.16 14.69
CA ASN A 56 3.86 -23.35 14.53
C ASN A 56 3.09 -22.03 14.71
N ALA A 57 3.48 -21.21 15.68
CA ALA A 57 2.90 -19.89 15.88
C ALA A 57 3.23 -18.95 14.71
N LEU A 58 4.47 -18.99 14.22
CA LEU A 58 4.86 -18.22 13.03
C LEU A 58 4.07 -18.65 11.79
N ALA A 59 3.84 -19.96 11.61
CA ALA A 59 2.99 -20.48 10.54
C ALA A 59 1.53 -20.06 10.70
N ALA A 60 0.99 -20.01 11.93
CA ALA A 60 -0.36 -19.55 12.22
C ALA A 60 -0.55 -18.06 11.86
N VAL A 61 0.38 -17.21 12.27
CA VAL A 61 0.38 -15.78 11.91
C VAL A 61 0.55 -15.60 10.40
N GLY A 62 1.47 -16.34 9.78
CA GLY A 62 1.73 -16.30 8.34
C GLY A 62 0.53 -16.71 7.48
N SER A 63 -0.17 -17.80 7.85
CA SER A 63 -1.38 -18.25 7.13
C SER A 63 -2.54 -17.26 7.25
N SER A 64 -2.64 -16.54 8.37
CA SER A 64 -3.62 -15.48 8.59
C SER A 64 -3.30 -14.20 7.80
N GLY A 65 -2.03 -13.98 7.45
CA GLY A 65 -1.54 -12.75 6.81
C GLY A 65 -2.18 -12.48 5.45
N SER A 66 -2.34 -13.50 4.60
CA SER A 66 -2.91 -13.32 3.25
C SER A 66 -4.36 -12.83 3.25
N PRO A 67 -5.31 -13.43 4.00
CA PRO A 67 -6.67 -12.92 4.10
C PRO A 67 -6.74 -11.51 4.71
N ILE A 68 -5.95 -11.26 5.75
CA ILE A 68 -5.86 -9.94 6.39
C ILE A 68 -5.37 -8.90 5.37
N TYR A 69 -4.30 -9.21 4.63
CA TYR A 69 -3.75 -8.30 3.64
C TYR A 69 -4.74 -7.94 2.52
N LEU A 70 -5.53 -8.92 2.07
CA LEU A 70 -6.58 -8.68 1.07
C LEU A 70 -7.62 -7.66 1.57
N LEU A 71 -8.13 -7.85 2.79
CA LEU A 71 -9.17 -6.99 3.35
C LEU A 71 -8.63 -5.60 3.73
N ILE A 72 -7.43 -5.52 4.27
CA ILE A 72 -6.75 -4.24 4.54
C ILE A 72 -6.42 -3.52 3.24
N GLY A 73 -5.89 -4.21 2.23
CA GLY A 73 -5.61 -3.63 0.91
C GLY A 73 -6.85 -3.03 0.24
N PHE A 74 -8.01 -3.67 0.42
CA PHE A 74 -9.28 -3.11 0.00
C PHE A 74 -9.61 -1.80 0.72
N SER A 75 -9.49 -1.77 2.05
CA SER A 75 -9.76 -0.57 2.85
C SER A 75 -8.79 0.57 2.53
N GLN A 76 -7.52 0.26 2.26
CA GLN A 76 -6.54 1.24 1.78
C GLN A 76 -6.95 1.83 0.43
N GLY A 77 -7.50 1.03 -0.48
CA GLY A 77 -8.04 1.52 -1.75
C GLY A 77 -9.15 2.55 -1.55
N VAL A 78 -10.07 2.30 -0.62
CA VAL A 78 -11.14 3.25 -0.27
C VAL A 78 -10.56 4.53 0.34
N ALA A 79 -9.54 4.43 1.20
CA ALA A 79 -8.84 5.57 1.77
C ALA A 79 -8.12 6.42 0.70
N VAL A 80 -7.53 5.79 -0.32
CA VAL A 80 -6.96 6.50 -1.48
C VAL A 80 -8.05 7.24 -2.25
N GLY A 81 -9.24 6.63 -2.45
CA GLY A 81 -10.38 7.28 -3.08
C GLY A 81 -10.82 8.55 -2.33
N ALA A 82 -10.93 8.46 -1.01
CA ALA A 82 -11.22 9.60 -0.14
C ALA A 82 -10.13 10.68 -0.25
N GLY A 83 -8.85 10.27 -0.22
CA GLY A 83 -7.71 11.18 -0.38
C GLY A 83 -7.75 11.94 -1.71
N VAL A 84 -8.14 11.29 -2.82
CA VAL A 84 -8.30 11.96 -4.12
C VAL A 84 -9.40 13.01 -4.06
N VAL A 85 -10.58 12.67 -3.53
CA VAL A 85 -11.71 13.61 -3.42
C VAL A 85 -11.36 14.81 -2.55
N VAL A 86 -10.77 14.57 -1.37
CA VAL A 86 -10.33 15.63 -0.45
C VAL A 86 -9.25 16.50 -1.09
N SER A 87 -8.26 15.90 -1.79
CA SER A 87 -7.20 16.67 -2.46
C SER A 87 -7.73 17.59 -3.55
N GLN A 88 -8.74 17.14 -4.31
CA GLN A 88 -9.39 17.96 -5.35
C GLN A 88 -10.12 19.16 -4.75
N TYR A 89 -10.90 18.98 -3.69
CA TYR A 89 -11.61 20.10 -3.05
C TYR A 89 -10.67 21.06 -2.32
N LEU A 90 -9.60 20.54 -1.69
CA LEU A 90 -8.54 21.37 -1.13
C LEU A 90 -7.85 22.20 -2.22
N GLY A 91 -7.55 21.60 -3.37
CA GLY A 91 -6.99 22.30 -4.52
C GLY A 91 -7.90 23.37 -5.08
N ALA A 92 -9.21 23.10 -5.14
CA ALA A 92 -10.25 24.06 -5.53
C ALA A 92 -10.47 25.17 -4.49
N LYS A 93 -9.88 25.06 -3.29
CA LYS A 93 -10.10 25.96 -2.14
C LYS A 93 -11.58 26.04 -1.73
N ASP A 94 -12.34 24.97 -1.97
CA ASP A 94 -13.75 24.85 -1.57
C ASP A 94 -13.83 24.27 -0.15
N LYS A 95 -13.91 25.15 0.83
CA LYS A 95 -13.95 24.81 2.26
C LYS A 95 -15.17 23.97 2.63
N LYS A 96 -16.34 24.28 2.02
CA LYS A 96 -17.59 23.59 2.33
C LYS A 96 -17.53 22.13 1.87
N GLU A 97 -17.17 21.91 0.61
CA GLU A 97 -17.08 20.57 0.05
C GLU A 97 -15.93 19.77 0.66
N THR A 98 -14.80 20.41 0.98
CA THR A 98 -13.68 19.77 1.74
C THR A 98 -14.18 19.24 3.08
N ARG A 99 -14.94 20.05 3.84
CA ARG A 99 -15.50 19.63 5.13
C ARG A 99 -16.44 18.44 4.97
N ILE A 100 -17.35 18.48 4.00
CA ILE A 100 -18.26 17.36 3.72
C ILE A 100 -17.47 16.10 3.34
N ALA A 101 -16.46 16.21 2.46
CA ALA A 101 -15.65 15.11 2.03
C ALA A 101 -14.89 14.44 3.19
N VAL A 102 -14.26 15.22 4.07
CA VAL A 102 -13.52 14.73 5.24
C VAL A 102 -14.44 13.98 6.21
N HIS A 103 -15.58 14.56 6.57
CA HIS A 103 -16.52 13.93 7.51
C HIS A 103 -17.19 12.68 6.93
N THR A 104 -17.55 12.71 5.63
CA THR A 104 -18.06 11.54 4.91
C THR A 104 -17.00 10.44 4.83
N SER A 105 -15.73 10.77 4.60
CA SER A 105 -14.63 9.80 4.57
C SER A 105 -14.50 9.05 5.89
N LEU A 106 -14.54 9.77 7.01
CA LEU A 106 -14.49 9.15 8.34
C LEU A 106 -15.73 8.32 8.64
N ALA A 107 -16.92 8.76 8.21
CA ALA A 107 -18.15 7.96 8.34
C ALA A 107 -18.03 6.63 7.56
N ILE A 108 -17.52 6.67 6.32
CA ILE A 108 -17.23 5.48 5.52
C ILE A 108 -16.21 4.58 6.23
N ALA A 109 -15.15 5.14 6.82
CA ALA A 109 -14.15 4.38 7.53
C ALA A 109 -14.73 3.62 8.74
N VAL A 110 -15.60 4.27 9.52
CA VAL A 110 -16.27 3.62 10.66
C VAL A 110 -17.20 2.51 10.16
N ILE A 111 -18.03 2.77 9.16
CA ILE A 111 -18.95 1.76 8.60
C ILE A 111 -18.17 0.57 8.03
N LEU A 112 -17.16 0.84 7.21
CA LEU A 112 -16.33 -0.21 6.61
C LEU A 112 -15.56 -0.99 7.69
N GLY A 113 -14.99 -0.30 8.67
CA GLY A 113 -14.28 -0.92 9.79
C GLY A 113 -15.20 -1.85 10.60
N LEU A 114 -16.42 -1.45 10.88
CA LEU A 114 -17.41 -2.30 11.57
C LEU A 114 -17.80 -3.52 10.72
N ILE A 115 -18.03 -3.34 9.41
CA ILE A 115 -18.32 -4.44 8.48
C ILE A 115 -17.16 -5.44 8.46
N LEU A 116 -15.91 -4.96 8.36
CA LEU A 116 -14.73 -5.82 8.37
C LEU A 116 -14.49 -6.49 9.71
N THR A 117 -14.79 -5.82 10.83
CA THR A 117 -14.74 -6.43 12.17
C THR A 117 -15.70 -7.59 12.27
N VAL A 118 -16.98 -7.35 12.04
CA VAL A 118 -18.03 -8.38 12.20
C VAL A 118 -17.84 -9.49 11.16
N GLY A 119 -17.69 -9.12 9.89
CA GLY A 119 -17.49 -10.06 8.78
C GLY A 119 -16.20 -10.87 8.94
N GLY A 120 -15.08 -10.20 9.26
CA GLY A 120 -13.78 -10.85 9.44
C GLY A 120 -13.80 -11.88 10.59
N ILE A 121 -14.37 -11.54 11.74
CA ILE A 121 -14.54 -12.48 12.86
C ILE A 121 -15.40 -13.67 12.45
N ALA A 122 -16.53 -13.41 11.78
CA ALA A 122 -17.48 -14.46 11.40
C ALA A 122 -16.87 -15.47 10.40
N VAL A 123 -16.09 -14.97 9.41
CA VAL A 123 -15.55 -15.83 8.35
C VAL A 123 -14.15 -16.39 8.63
N SER A 124 -13.46 -15.95 9.71
CA SER A 124 -12.08 -16.32 10.01
C SER A 124 -11.80 -17.82 9.93
N ARG A 125 -12.62 -18.64 10.59
CA ARG A 125 -12.44 -20.09 10.59
C ARG A 125 -12.69 -20.70 9.20
N SER A 126 -13.76 -20.30 8.55
CA SER A 126 -14.13 -20.83 7.23
C SER A 126 -13.09 -20.52 6.17
N LEU A 127 -12.51 -19.30 6.20
CA LEU A 127 -11.44 -18.90 5.29
C LEU A 127 -10.17 -19.75 5.50
N LEU A 128 -9.72 -19.93 6.74
CA LEU A 128 -8.53 -20.72 7.04
C LEU A 128 -8.71 -22.21 6.69
N VAL A 129 -9.89 -22.77 6.90
CA VAL A 129 -10.22 -24.13 6.46
C VAL A 129 -10.23 -24.22 4.92
N TRP A 130 -10.80 -23.27 4.23
CA TRP A 130 -10.78 -23.18 2.77
C TRP A 130 -9.35 -23.08 2.20
N MET A 131 -8.43 -22.45 2.93
CA MET A 131 -7.03 -22.33 2.58
C MET A 131 -6.23 -23.60 2.90
N ASN A 132 -6.87 -24.67 3.38
CA ASN A 132 -6.24 -25.93 3.79
C ASN A 132 -5.15 -25.70 4.87
N THR A 133 -5.42 -24.81 5.83
CA THR A 133 -4.51 -24.58 6.97
C THR A 133 -4.41 -25.87 7.80
N PRO A 134 -3.20 -26.39 8.09
CA PRO A 134 -3.03 -27.61 8.86
C PRO A 134 -3.71 -27.53 10.23
N GLU A 135 -4.31 -28.64 10.67
CA GLU A 135 -5.07 -28.69 11.95
C GLU A 135 -4.20 -28.29 13.16
N GLU A 136 -2.91 -28.60 13.14
CA GLU A 136 -1.95 -28.26 14.18
C GLU A 136 -1.82 -26.76 14.45
N VAL A 137 -1.98 -25.94 13.42
CA VAL A 137 -1.87 -24.46 13.50
C VAL A 137 -3.20 -23.75 13.36
N LEU A 138 -4.27 -24.45 12.98
CA LEU A 138 -5.58 -23.87 12.70
C LEU A 138 -6.17 -23.14 13.91
N GLY A 139 -6.03 -23.71 15.11
CA GLY A 139 -6.54 -23.12 16.36
C GLY A 139 -5.90 -21.75 16.65
N ASP A 140 -4.59 -21.68 16.56
CA ASP A 140 -3.83 -20.44 16.77
C ASP A 140 -4.09 -19.42 15.65
N ALA A 141 -4.17 -19.87 14.40
CA ALA A 141 -4.48 -19.01 13.26
C ALA A 141 -5.88 -18.38 13.38
N VAL A 142 -6.88 -19.16 13.78
CA VAL A 142 -8.25 -18.65 14.02
C VAL A 142 -8.27 -17.64 15.16
N THR A 143 -7.55 -17.93 16.26
CA THR A 143 -7.45 -17.03 17.42
C THR A 143 -6.80 -15.71 17.02
N TYR A 144 -5.64 -15.76 16.35
CA TYR A 144 -4.95 -14.58 15.85
C TYR A 144 -5.85 -13.75 14.94
N MET A 145 -6.46 -14.39 13.93
CA MET A 145 -7.28 -13.72 12.93
C MET A 145 -8.52 -13.05 13.53
N LYS A 146 -9.22 -13.73 14.46
CA LYS A 146 -10.38 -13.16 15.14
C LYS A 146 -10.02 -11.95 16.00
N LEU A 147 -8.93 -12.03 16.76
CA LEU A 147 -8.46 -10.90 17.57
C LEU A 147 -8.05 -9.73 16.68
N TYR A 148 -7.26 -9.98 15.63
CA TYR A 148 -6.86 -8.97 14.67
C TYR A 148 -8.08 -8.24 14.06
N PHE A 149 -9.10 -8.99 13.63
CA PHE A 149 -10.33 -8.38 13.12
C PHE A 149 -11.13 -7.65 14.20
N GLY A 150 -10.95 -7.99 15.47
CA GLY A 150 -11.52 -7.23 16.59
C GLY A 150 -11.03 -5.78 16.63
N GLY A 151 -9.78 -5.54 16.24
CA GLY A 151 -9.17 -4.22 16.20
C GLY A 151 -9.10 -3.56 14.81
N VAL A 152 -9.54 -4.23 13.75
CA VAL A 152 -9.38 -3.73 12.36
C VAL A 152 -10.05 -2.37 12.13
N LEU A 153 -11.10 -2.04 12.88
CA LEU A 153 -11.74 -0.73 12.85
C LEU A 153 -10.71 0.40 13.04
N PHE A 154 -9.77 0.26 13.98
CA PHE A 154 -8.76 1.27 14.28
C PHE A 154 -7.79 1.44 13.10
N SER A 155 -7.40 0.34 12.47
CA SER A 155 -6.56 0.35 11.27
C SER A 155 -7.25 1.05 10.08
N VAL A 156 -8.53 0.76 9.85
CA VAL A 156 -9.31 1.39 8.76
C VAL A 156 -9.47 2.89 8.99
N VAL A 157 -9.79 3.30 10.22
CA VAL A 157 -9.92 4.72 10.58
C VAL A 157 -8.58 5.44 10.48
N TYR A 158 -7.49 4.82 10.94
CA TYR A 158 -6.15 5.38 10.77
C TYR A 158 -5.76 5.55 9.29
N ASN A 159 -5.98 4.52 8.45
CA ASN A 159 -5.69 4.60 7.02
C ASN A 159 -6.48 5.73 6.34
N MET A 160 -7.74 5.92 6.73
CA MET A 160 -8.56 7.01 6.23
C MET A 160 -8.03 8.39 6.69
N ALA A 161 -7.69 8.52 7.98
CA ALA A 161 -7.10 9.74 8.52
C ALA A 161 -5.76 10.07 7.86
N ALA A 162 -4.90 9.06 7.64
CA ALA A 162 -3.65 9.21 6.88
C ALA A 162 -3.91 9.64 5.43
N GLY A 163 -4.94 9.09 4.78
CA GLY A 163 -5.38 9.52 3.45
C GLY A 163 -5.77 11.00 3.41
N ILE A 164 -6.51 11.49 4.41
CA ILE A 164 -6.89 12.92 4.55
C ILE A 164 -5.64 13.79 4.78
N LEU A 165 -4.73 13.37 5.67
CA LEU A 165 -3.48 14.10 5.92
C LEU A 165 -2.60 14.18 4.67
N ASN A 166 -2.48 13.08 3.93
CA ASN A 166 -1.75 13.04 2.67
C ASN A 166 -2.42 13.93 1.62
N ALA A 167 -3.77 13.93 1.52
CA ALA A 167 -4.51 14.81 0.63
C ALA A 167 -4.27 16.30 0.91
N ALA A 168 -4.06 16.65 2.18
CA ALA A 168 -3.69 18.00 2.61
C ALA A 168 -2.19 18.34 2.41
N GLY A 169 -1.39 17.42 1.84
CA GLY A 169 0.04 17.60 1.64
C GLY A 169 0.90 17.32 2.89
N ASN A 170 0.30 16.80 3.97
CA ASN A 170 0.98 16.57 5.25
C ASN A 170 1.35 15.09 5.46
N SER A 171 2.14 14.53 4.54
CA SER A 171 2.62 13.14 4.63
C SER A 171 3.49 12.89 5.86
N ARG A 172 4.18 13.91 6.36
CA ARG A 172 5.06 13.79 7.55
C ARG A 172 4.28 13.38 8.80
N ARG A 173 3.08 13.92 9.00
CA ARG A 173 2.25 13.60 10.18
C ARG A 173 1.76 12.15 10.16
N SER A 174 1.30 11.66 9.01
CA SER A 174 0.86 10.27 8.88
C SER A 174 2.00 9.30 9.21
N VAL A 175 3.22 9.59 8.76
CA VAL A 175 4.40 8.77 9.06
C VAL A 175 4.80 8.81 10.53
N ILE A 176 4.74 9.97 11.19
CA ILE A 176 5.03 10.08 12.63
C ILE A 176 4.07 9.21 13.44
N TYR A 177 2.78 9.20 13.11
CA TYR A 177 1.79 8.39 13.82
C TYR A 177 1.98 6.90 13.55
N LEU A 178 2.38 6.54 12.33
CA LEU A 178 2.79 5.17 12.00
C LEU A 178 4.03 4.76 12.81
N ALA A 179 5.02 5.64 12.96
CA ALA A 179 6.21 5.38 13.77
C ALA A 179 5.86 5.13 15.23
N CYS A 180 4.98 5.96 15.82
CA CYS A 180 4.49 5.74 17.18
C CYS A 180 3.79 4.37 17.31
N ALA A 181 2.95 4.00 16.35
CA ALA A 181 2.31 2.69 16.34
C ALA A 181 3.32 1.56 16.24
N SER A 182 4.31 1.67 15.35
CA SER A 182 5.34 0.63 15.14
C SER A 182 6.18 0.41 16.41
N ILE A 183 6.59 1.49 17.08
CA ILE A 183 7.33 1.39 18.36
C ILE A 183 6.44 0.76 19.44
N THR A 184 5.18 1.19 19.53
CA THR A 184 4.22 0.62 20.48
C THR A 184 4.01 -0.88 20.23
N ASN A 185 3.88 -1.30 18.97
CA ASN A 185 3.72 -2.70 18.59
C ASN A 185 4.92 -3.54 19.07
N ILE A 186 6.16 -3.15 18.74
CA ILE A 186 7.36 -3.88 19.14
C ILE A 186 7.46 -4.01 20.67
N ILE A 187 7.18 -2.92 21.40
CA ILE A 187 7.21 -2.95 22.88
C ILE A 187 6.13 -3.91 23.40
N LEU A 188 4.91 -3.84 22.88
CA LEU A 188 3.81 -4.70 23.31
C LEU A 188 4.01 -6.16 22.92
N ASP A 189 4.60 -6.46 21.77
CA ASP A 189 4.97 -7.82 21.40
C ASP A 189 5.94 -8.42 22.43
N LEU A 190 6.98 -7.69 22.82
CA LEU A 190 7.90 -8.13 23.85
C LEU A 190 7.21 -8.34 25.21
N VAL A 191 6.32 -7.42 25.60
CA VAL A 191 5.61 -7.49 26.89
C VAL A 191 4.58 -8.64 26.88
N LEU A 192 3.73 -8.73 25.84
CA LEU A 192 2.62 -9.68 25.80
C LEU A 192 3.07 -11.09 25.41
N ILE A 193 4.05 -11.22 24.50
CA ILE A 193 4.53 -12.52 24.03
C ILE A 193 5.64 -13.06 24.95
N ALA A 194 6.72 -12.30 25.16
CA ALA A 194 7.87 -12.75 25.94
C ALA A 194 7.62 -12.64 27.46
N GLY A 195 6.98 -11.55 27.92
CA GLY A 195 6.70 -11.30 29.34
C GLY A 195 5.49 -12.05 29.85
N LEU A 196 4.31 -11.81 29.30
CA LEU A 196 3.04 -12.38 29.77
C LEU A 196 2.72 -13.75 29.14
N LYS A 197 3.49 -14.20 28.17
CA LYS A 197 3.34 -15.52 27.48
C LYS A 197 1.92 -15.75 26.91
N MET A 198 1.34 -14.71 26.32
CA MET A 198 -0.02 -14.76 25.76
C MET A 198 -0.11 -15.48 24.40
N GLY A 199 1.00 -16.02 23.89
CA GLY A 199 1.02 -16.73 22.61
C GLY A 199 0.67 -15.82 21.44
N VAL A 200 0.06 -16.38 20.40
CA VAL A 200 -0.35 -15.63 19.18
C VAL A 200 -1.42 -14.58 19.48
N ALA A 201 -2.19 -14.75 20.55
CA ALA A 201 -3.14 -13.73 21.01
C ALA A 201 -2.43 -12.45 21.42
N GLY A 202 -1.24 -12.55 22.04
CA GLY A 202 -0.41 -11.40 22.40
C GLY A 202 -0.01 -10.58 21.16
N ALA A 203 0.43 -11.23 20.08
CA ALA A 203 0.79 -10.57 18.83
C ALA A 203 -0.39 -9.81 18.21
N ALA A 204 -1.57 -10.44 18.14
CA ALA A 204 -2.77 -9.79 17.60
C ALA A 204 -3.19 -8.57 18.44
N ILE A 205 -3.21 -8.70 19.76
CA ILE A 205 -3.56 -7.60 20.69
C ILE A 205 -2.52 -6.47 20.61
N ALA A 206 -1.23 -6.78 20.51
CA ALA A 206 -0.18 -5.78 20.33
C ALA A 206 -0.41 -4.96 19.05
N THR A 207 -0.75 -5.63 17.95
CA THR A 207 -1.09 -4.97 16.69
C THR A 207 -2.32 -4.09 16.84
N ASP A 208 -3.40 -4.57 17.43
CA ASP A 208 -4.65 -3.80 17.60
C ASP A 208 -4.44 -2.56 18.49
N ILE A 209 -3.70 -2.68 19.59
CA ILE A 209 -3.40 -1.54 20.46
C ILE A 209 -2.50 -0.52 19.71
N SER A 210 -1.53 -0.99 18.95
CA SER A 210 -0.67 -0.09 18.15
C SER A 210 -1.46 0.67 17.08
N GLN A 211 -2.42 0.01 16.43
CA GLN A 211 -3.34 0.66 15.47
C GLN A 211 -4.28 1.65 16.18
N LEU A 212 -4.75 1.34 17.37
CA LEU A 212 -5.52 2.27 18.21
C LEU A 212 -4.70 3.54 18.52
N VAL A 213 -3.41 3.39 18.86
CA VAL A 213 -2.52 4.55 19.12
C VAL A 213 -2.42 5.45 17.89
N SER A 214 -2.14 4.90 16.70
CA SER A 214 -2.07 5.71 15.48
C SER A 214 -3.42 6.34 15.12
N CYS A 215 -4.52 5.62 15.32
CA CYS A 215 -5.88 6.11 15.13
C CYS A 215 -6.18 7.32 16.03
N VAL A 216 -5.93 7.18 17.33
CA VAL A 216 -6.17 8.27 18.32
C VAL A 216 -5.29 9.48 18.03
N LEU A 217 -4.00 9.29 17.74
CA LEU A 217 -3.08 10.40 17.45
C LEU A 217 -3.50 11.16 16.19
N SER A 218 -3.88 10.44 15.12
CA SER A 218 -4.31 11.06 13.87
C SER A 218 -5.64 11.80 14.00
N LEU A 219 -6.62 11.20 14.68
CA LEU A 219 -7.90 11.86 14.94
C LEU A 219 -7.74 13.08 15.85
N ARG A 220 -6.94 12.97 16.92
CA ARG A 220 -6.65 14.11 17.81
C ARG A 220 -6.03 15.28 17.06
N PHE A 221 -5.09 15.00 16.14
CA PHE A 221 -4.53 16.04 15.29
C PHE A 221 -5.58 16.67 14.39
N LEU A 222 -6.37 15.85 13.66
CA LEU A 222 -7.42 16.34 12.76
C LEU A 222 -8.51 17.16 13.48
N MET A 223 -8.79 16.86 14.75
CA MET A 223 -9.74 17.65 15.57
C MET A 223 -9.19 18.98 16.04
N ASN A 224 -7.87 19.10 16.21
CA ASN A 224 -7.23 20.28 16.79
C ASN A 224 -6.54 21.18 15.75
N VAL A 225 -6.42 20.74 14.50
CA VAL A 225 -5.80 21.54 13.44
C VAL A 225 -6.68 22.72 13.06
N ASP A 226 -6.06 23.87 12.81
CA ASP A 226 -6.75 25.05 12.27
C ASP A 226 -6.60 25.06 10.74
N ALA A 227 -7.40 24.25 10.05
CA ALA A 227 -7.37 24.08 8.61
C ALA A 227 -8.75 23.63 8.08
N ASP A 228 -8.94 23.75 6.76
CA ASP A 228 -10.22 23.41 6.10
C ASP A 228 -10.58 21.90 6.20
N TYR A 229 -9.61 21.05 6.51
CA TYR A 229 -9.77 19.60 6.75
C TYR A 229 -9.93 19.22 8.23
N LYS A 230 -10.21 20.21 9.11
CA LYS A 230 -10.53 19.96 10.52
C LYS A 230 -11.73 19.05 10.68
N VAL A 231 -11.63 18.12 11.63
CA VAL A 231 -12.68 17.16 11.98
C VAL A 231 -13.45 17.62 13.21
N GLU A 232 -14.77 17.58 13.12
CA GLU A 232 -15.70 17.74 14.22
C GLU A 232 -16.49 16.44 14.37
N LEU A 233 -16.41 15.78 15.52
CA LEU A 233 -17.05 14.48 15.73
C LEU A 233 -18.57 14.51 15.51
N SER A 234 -19.22 15.62 15.88
CA SER A 234 -20.67 15.82 15.70
C SER A 234 -21.11 15.95 14.24
N ALA A 235 -20.17 16.28 13.34
CA ALA A 235 -20.40 16.44 11.92
C ALA A 235 -20.12 15.18 11.09
N ILE A 236 -19.62 14.10 11.72
CA ILE A 236 -19.35 12.85 11.04
C ILE A 236 -20.67 12.19 10.64
N ARG A 237 -20.96 12.26 9.35
CA ARG A 237 -22.15 11.64 8.74
C ARG A 237 -21.87 11.34 7.27
N PRO A 238 -22.44 10.27 6.70
CA PRO A 238 -22.32 10.00 5.28
C PRO A 238 -23.18 11.00 4.48
N ASP A 239 -22.55 11.68 3.52
CA ASP A 239 -23.25 12.40 2.45
C ASP A 239 -23.35 11.50 1.23
N GLN A 240 -24.53 11.34 0.65
CA GLN A 240 -24.78 10.37 -0.42
C GLN A 240 -23.96 10.66 -1.68
N ARG A 241 -23.90 11.94 -2.10
CA ARG A 241 -23.14 12.36 -3.28
C ARG A 241 -21.64 12.12 -3.07
N MET A 242 -21.15 12.53 -1.91
CA MET A 242 -19.73 12.40 -1.56
C MET A 242 -19.34 10.93 -1.37
N THR A 243 -20.18 10.13 -0.73
CA THR A 243 -19.99 8.68 -0.59
C THR A 243 -19.87 7.99 -1.95
N SER A 244 -20.81 8.29 -2.88
CA SER A 244 -20.77 7.74 -4.23
C SER A 244 -19.48 8.10 -4.95
N ARG A 245 -19.00 9.34 -4.83
CA ARG A 245 -17.75 9.80 -5.45
C ARG A 245 -16.52 9.11 -4.85
N ILE A 246 -16.45 8.99 -3.54
CA ILE A 246 -15.35 8.30 -2.84
C ILE A 246 -15.31 6.81 -3.23
N ILE A 247 -16.45 6.13 -3.23
CA ILE A 247 -16.54 4.72 -3.56
C ILE A 247 -16.22 4.47 -5.04
N ARG A 248 -16.69 5.34 -5.95
CA ARG A 248 -16.39 5.23 -7.39
C ARG A 248 -14.88 5.29 -7.69
N ILE A 249 -14.11 5.98 -6.85
CA ILE A 249 -12.65 6.07 -6.99
C ILE A 249 -11.96 4.98 -6.17
N GLY A 250 -12.41 4.77 -4.94
CA GLY A 250 -11.78 3.88 -3.98
C GLY A 250 -12.01 2.41 -4.26
N LEU A 251 -13.20 2.01 -4.66
CA LEU A 251 -13.53 0.61 -4.94
C LEU A 251 -12.65 0.01 -6.06
N PRO A 252 -12.48 0.67 -7.22
CA PRO A 252 -11.55 0.15 -8.25
C PRO A 252 -10.12 0.05 -7.75
N THR A 253 -9.66 1.00 -6.92
CA THR A 253 -8.31 0.97 -6.34
C THR A 253 -8.15 -0.19 -5.34
N GLY A 254 -9.16 -0.45 -4.53
CA GLY A 254 -9.18 -1.61 -3.62
C GLY A 254 -9.16 -2.94 -4.37
N ILE A 255 -9.99 -3.09 -5.38
CA ILE A 255 -10.00 -4.27 -6.27
C ILE A 255 -8.63 -4.46 -6.94
N GLN A 256 -8.03 -3.38 -7.44
CA GLN A 256 -6.68 -3.42 -8.03
C GLN A 256 -5.65 -4.01 -7.06
N ASN A 257 -5.65 -3.59 -5.79
CA ASN A 257 -4.72 -4.11 -4.79
C ASN A 257 -4.92 -5.60 -4.52
N MET A 258 -6.19 -6.04 -4.45
CA MET A 258 -6.53 -7.46 -4.28
C MET A 258 -6.05 -8.30 -5.47
N VAL A 259 -6.27 -7.83 -6.69
CA VAL A 259 -5.89 -8.53 -7.93
C VAL A 259 -4.37 -8.67 -8.05
N ILE A 260 -3.61 -7.63 -7.73
CA ILE A 260 -2.14 -7.69 -7.72
C ILE A 260 -1.64 -8.75 -6.73
N SER A 261 -2.21 -8.77 -5.52
CA SER A 261 -1.86 -9.77 -4.51
C SER A 261 -2.16 -11.19 -4.97
N PHE A 262 -3.32 -11.41 -5.56
CA PHE A 262 -3.70 -12.71 -6.13
C PHE A 262 -2.76 -13.13 -7.25
N SER A 263 -2.40 -12.22 -8.15
CA SER A 263 -1.44 -12.50 -9.23
C SER A 263 -0.08 -12.94 -8.71
N ASN A 264 0.41 -12.31 -7.65
CA ASN A 264 1.69 -12.70 -7.04
C ASN A 264 1.65 -14.12 -6.47
N VAL A 265 0.53 -14.54 -5.89
CA VAL A 265 0.33 -15.93 -5.41
C VAL A 265 0.37 -16.93 -6.57
N LEU A 266 -0.25 -16.62 -7.70
CA LEU A 266 -0.21 -17.49 -8.90
C LEU A 266 1.21 -17.66 -9.44
N VAL A 267 1.97 -16.57 -9.53
CA VAL A 267 3.37 -16.64 -9.99
C VAL A 267 4.24 -17.40 -9.00
N GLN A 268 4.04 -17.20 -7.68
CA GLN A 268 4.75 -17.96 -6.65
C GLN A 268 4.49 -19.46 -6.77
N SER A 269 3.26 -19.87 -7.06
CA SER A 269 2.91 -21.26 -7.30
C SER A 269 3.69 -21.85 -8.47
N SER A 270 3.91 -21.08 -9.54
CA SER A 270 4.73 -21.50 -10.68
C SER A 270 6.22 -21.62 -10.31
N VAL A 271 6.76 -20.71 -9.51
CA VAL A 271 8.15 -20.79 -9.02
C VAL A 271 8.35 -22.06 -8.18
N ASN A 272 7.37 -22.42 -7.37
CA ASN A 272 7.44 -23.58 -6.48
C ASN A 272 7.63 -24.90 -7.25
N SER A 273 7.18 -24.99 -8.50
CA SER A 273 7.36 -26.19 -9.35
C SER A 273 8.81 -26.45 -9.78
N TYR A 274 9.71 -25.47 -9.63
CA TYR A 274 11.13 -25.58 -10.01
C TYR A 274 12.05 -26.06 -8.87
N GLY A 275 11.47 -26.42 -7.71
CA GLY A 275 12.19 -27.02 -6.59
C GLY A 275 12.63 -26.03 -5.52
N ALA A 276 13.17 -26.58 -4.42
CA ALA A 276 13.46 -25.84 -3.19
C ALA A 276 14.50 -24.73 -3.35
N ALA A 277 15.55 -24.97 -4.14
CA ALA A 277 16.61 -23.97 -4.37
C ALA A 277 16.09 -22.76 -5.15
N ALA A 278 15.24 -22.99 -6.17
CA ALA A 278 14.59 -21.93 -6.94
C ALA A 278 13.62 -21.11 -6.07
N MET A 279 12.82 -21.80 -5.24
CA MET A 279 11.93 -21.14 -4.26
C MET A 279 12.71 -20.26 -3.29
N ALA A 280 13.80 -20.76 -2.72
CA ALA A 280 14.63 -20.03 -1.77
C ALA A 280 15.30 -18.82 -2.42
N GLY A 281 15.88 -18.98 -3.62
CA GLY A 281 16.52 -17.90 -4.36
C GLY A 281 15.54 -16.80 -4.76
N PHE A 282 14.37 -17.18 -5.25
CA PHE A 282 13.30 -16.24 -5.59
C PHE A 282 12.75 -15.55 -4.33
N ALA A 283 12.54 -16.26 -3.24
CA ALA A 283 12.07 -15.67 -1.99
C ALA A 283 13.06 -14.66 -1.40
N ALA A 284 14.38 -14.95 -1.45
CA ALA A 284 15.42 -14.01 -1.04
C ALA A 284 15.41 -12.76 -1.92
N TYR A 285 15.31 -12.93 -3.24
CA TYR A 285 15.19 -11.82 -4.18
C TYR A 285 13.93 -10.97 -3.92
N MET A 286 12.77 -11.59 -3.68
CA MET A 286 11.51 -10.88 -3.42
C MET A 286 11.56 -10.01 -2.16
N LYS A 287 12.40 -10.33 -1.18
CA LYS A 287 12.65 -9.43 -0.04
C LYS A 287 13.39 -8.17 -0.48
N ILE A 288 14.38 -8.30 -1.37
CA ILE A 288 15.12 -7.17 -1.94
C ILE A 288 14.19 -6.33 -2.80
N ASP A 289 13.39 -6.97 -3.67
CA ASP A 289 12.39 -6.33 -4.51
C ASP A 289 11.35 -5.54 -3.70
N GLY A 290 10.90 -6.11 -2.58
CA GLY A 290 9.98 -5.45 -1.66
C GLY A 290 10.49 -4.09 -1.17
N PHE A 291 11.79 -3.97 -0.86
CA PHE A 291 12.39 -2.68 -0.51
C PHE A 291 12.55 -1.75 -1.71
N ASN A 292 12.88 -2.28 -2.87
CA ASN A 292 13.11 -1.49 -4.08
C ASN A 292 11.81 -0.88 -4.66
N ILE A 293 10.67 -1.56 -4.49
CA ILE A 293 9.38 -1.09 -5.00
C ILE A 293 8.74 0.02 -4.14
N LEU A 294 9.10 0.13 -2.85
CA LEU A 294 8.49 1.10 -1.93
C LEU A 294 8.60 2.56 -2.40
N PRO A 295 9.74 3.06 -2.90
CA PRO A 295 9.81 4.40 -3.47
C PRO A 295 8.96 4.57 -4.72
N VAL A 296 8.85 3.57 -5.59
CA VAL A 296 8.01 3.62 -6.80
C VAL A 296 6.54 3.81 -6.43
N THR A 297 6.04 3.05 -5.45
CA THR A 297 4.66 3.20 -4.96
C THR A 297 4.45 4.52 -4.24
N SER A 298 5.45 5.02 -3.52
CA SER A 298 5.41 6.33 -2.86
C SER A 298 5.37 7.48 -3.86
N PHE A 299 6.13 7.41 -4.96
CA PHE A 299 6.03 8.38 -6.06
C PHE A 299 4.66 8.32 -6.74
N SER A 300 4.09 7.13 -6.93
CA SER A 300 2.72 6.99 -7.47
C SER A 300 1.68 7.65 -6.55
N MET A 301 1.80 7.50 -5.24
CA MET A 301 0.92 8.15 -4.27
C MET A 301 1.12 9.67 -4.28
N ALA A 302 2.36 10.14 -4.36
CA ALA A 302 2.67 11.56 -4.49
C ALA A 302 2.08 12.15 -5.78
N ALA A 303 2.17 11.43 -6.90
CA ALA A 303 1.52 11.82 -8.15
C ALA A 303 0.01 11.94 -7.99
N THR A 304 -0.62 10.97 -7.30
CA THR A 304 -2.07 10.98 -7.05
C THR A 304 -2.49 12.23 -6.27
N THR A 305 -1.80 12.57 -5.19
CA THR A 305 -2.11 13.76 -4.38
C THR A 305 -1.79 15.05 -5.13
N PHE A 306 -0.61 15.14 -5.75
CA PHE A 306 -0.19 16.31 -6.52
C PHE A 306 -1.17 16.62 -7.66
N VAL A 307 -1.52 15.60 -8.43
CA VAL A 307 -2.49 15.71 -9.53
C VAL A 307 -3.87 16.06 -8.99
N GLY A 308 -4.33 15.42 -7.91
CA GLY A 308 -5.62 15.72 -7.29
C GLY A 308 -5.76 17.21 -6.91
N GLN A 309 -4.77 17.75 -6.21
CA GLN A 309 -4.77 19.16 -5.81
C GLN A 309 -4.72 20.11 -7.03
N ASN A 310 -3.87 19.85 -8.01
CA ASN A 310 -3.73 20.70 -9.19
C ASN A 310 -4.91 20.58 -10.17
N TYR A 311 -5.53 19.39 -10.25
CA TYR A 311 -6.75 19.17 -11.00
C TYR A 311 -7.91 19.92 -10.37
N GLY A 312 -8.08 19.84 -9.04
CA GLY A 312 -9.06 20.65 -8.32
C GLY A 312 -8.86 22.15 -8.48
N ALA A 313 -7.60 22.61 -8.51
CA ALA A 313 -7.25 24.01 -8.76
C ALA A 313 -7.44 24.47 -10.22
N GLY A 314 -7.86 23.60 -11.15
CA GLY A 314 -8.01 23.93 -12.56
C GLY A 314 -6.69 24.02 -13.35
N ASN A 315 -5.56 23.69 -12.76
CA ASN A 315 -4.24 23.85 -13.39
C ASN A 315 -3.81 22.61 -14.17
N LEU A 316 -4.46 22.35 -15.31
CA LEU A 316 -4.19 21.16 -16.14
C LEU A 316 -2.76 21.10 -16.68
N LYS A 317 -2.13 22.27 -16.96
CA LYS A 317 -0.73 22.33 -17.37
C LYS A 317 0.18 21.75 -16.28
N ARG A 318 -0.09 22.11 -15.02
CA ARG A 318 0.68 21.63 -13.88
C ARG A 318 0.40 20.16 -13.59
N VAL A 319 -0.82 19.67 -13.82
CA VAL A 319 -1.18 18.24 -13.80
C VAL A 319 -0.29 17.45 -14.76
N LYS A 320 -0.23 17.87 -16.02
CA LYS A 320 0.60 17.22 -17.06
C LYS A 320 2.08 17.24 -16.70
N ASN A 321 2.59 18.38 -16.28
CA ASN A 321 4.00 18.52 -15.90
C ASN A 321 4.34 17.68 -14.66
N GLY A 322 3.43 17.62 -13.68
CA GLY A 322 3.60 16.78 -12.48
C GLY A 322 3.68 15.30 -12.81
N MET A 323 2.88 14.82 -13.75
CA MET A 323 2.99 13.45 -14.27
C MET A 323 4.39 13.19 -14.84
N TRP A 324 4.88 14.05 -15.75
CA TRP A 324 6.20 13.87 -16.37
C TRP A 324 7.35 13.93 -15.36
N VAL A 325 7.27 14.85 -14.39
CA VAL A 325 8.28 14.95 -13.32
C VAL A 325 8.28 13.69 -12.47
N THR A 326 7.12 13.17 -12.10
CA THR A 326 7.02 11.92 -11.32
C THR A 326 7.59 10.74 -12.10
N LEU A 327 7.28 10.63 -13.39
CA LEU A 327 7.84 9.60 -14.26
C LEU A 327 9.37 9.70 -14.32
N GLY A 328 9.89 10.91 -14.55
CA GLY A 328 11.34 11.14 -14.59
C GLY A 328 12.05 10.76 -13.30
N MET A 329 11.46 11.11 -12.14
CA MET A 329 12.02 10.75 -10.84
C MET A 329 11.96 9.23 -10.60
N GLY A 330 10.85 8.59 -10.92
CA GLY A 330 10.69 7.15 -10.77
C GLY A 330 11.61 6.35 -11.68
N VAL A 331 11.74 6.76 -12.96
CA VAL A 331 12.65 6.13 -13.92
C VAL A 331 14.12 6.31 -13.49
N LEU A 332 14.51 7.53 -13.10
CA LEU A 332 15.87 7.79 -12.61
C LEU A 332 16.19 6.92 -11.38
N TYR A 333 15.29 6.89 -10.40
CA TYR A 333 15.43 6.05 -9.21
C TYR A 333 15.61 4.57 -9.58
N THR A 334 14.73 4.02 -10.42
CA THR A 334 14.74 2.60 -10.77
C THR A 334 15.94 2.19 -11.62
N LEU A 335 16.43 3.08 -12.49
CA LEU A 335 17.67 2.85 -13.24
C LEU A 335 18.88 2.84 -12.31
N CYS A 336 18.99 3.80 -11.38
CA CYS A 336 20.07 3.84 -10.41
C CYS A 336 20.06 2.62 -9.49
N THR A 337 18.92 2.29 -8.90
CA THR A 337 18.81 1.13 -8.00
C THR A 337 18.96 -0.19 -8.72
N GLY A 338 18.41 -0.32 -9.93
CA GLY A 338 18.59 -1.50 -10.78
C GLY A 338 20.06 -1.74 -11.13
N ALA A 339 20.79 -0.68 -11.50
CA ALA A 339 22.23 -0.76 -11.77
C ALA A 339 23.04 -1.16 -10.52
N LEU A 340 22.71 -0.57 -9.35
CA LEU A 340 23.36 -0.93 -8.08
C LEU A 340 23.08 -2.39 -7.68
N LEU A 341 21.84 -2.85 -7.80
CA LEU A 341 21.47 -4.23 -7.50
C LEU A 341 22.20 -5.21 -8.42
N LEU A 342 22.34 -4.92 -9.71
CA LEU A 342 23.10 -5.74 -10.64
C LEU A 342 24.60 -5.73 -10.35
N ALA A 343 25.16 -4.56 -10.01
CA ALA A 343 26.59 -4.46 -9.69
C ALA A 343 26.97 -5.22 -8.42
N PHE A 344 26.07 -5.26 -7.43
CA PHE A 344 26.31 -5.89 -6.13
C PHE A 344 25.45 -7.13 -5.88
N GLN A 345 24.93 -7.79 -6.92
CA GLN A 345 24.01 -8.92 -6.81
C GLN A 345 24.57 -10.07 -5.94
N ASN A 346 25.81 -10.49 -6.15
CA ASN A 346 26.42 -11.57 -5.38
C ASN A 346 26.57 -11.23 -3.89
N PRO A 347 27.22 -10.11 -3.49
CA PRO A 347 27.29 -9.72 -2.09
C PRO A 347 25.90 -9.58 -1.44
N ILE A 348 24.93 -9.04 -2.15
CA ILE A 348 23.57 -8.86 -1.62
C ILE A 348 22.89 -10.21 -1.40
N MET A 349 22.98 -11.14 -2.35
CA MET A 349 22.39 -12.48 -2.19
C MET A 349 23.06 -13.27 -1.08
N HIS A 350 24.38 -13.15 -0.90
CA HIS A 350 25.11 -13.79 0.19
C HIS A 350 24.74 -13.29 1.59
N LEU A 351 24.06 -12.15 1.72
CA LEU A 351 23.47 -11.73 3.00
C LEU A 351 22.31 -12.63 3.45
N PHE A 352 21.69 -13.36 2.51
CA PHE A 352 20.53 -14.21 2.78
C PHE A 352 20.88 -15.70 2.86
N THR A 353 21.91 -16.14 2.14
CA THR A 353 22.29 -17.54 2.06
C THR A 353 23.74 -17.72 1.60
N SER A 354 24.38 -18.79 2.07
CA SER A 354 25.71 -19.27 1.60
C SER A 354 25.60 -20.37 0.52
N ASP A 355 24.38 -20.81 0.18
CA ASP A 355 24.18 -21.82 -0.86
C ASP A 355 24.30 -21.20 -2.24
N GLU A 356 25.34 -21.54 -2.98
CA GLU A 356 25.65 -21.01 -4.30
C GLU A 356 24.53 -21.28 -5.33
N THR A 357 23.79 -22.37 -5.20
CA THR A 357 22.66 -22.68 -6.08
C THR A 357 21.53 -21.72 -5.85
N VAL A 358 21.22 -21.41 -4.60
CA VAL A 358 20.20 -20.44 -4.21
C VAL A 358 20.61 -19.02 -4.63
N VAL A 359 21.89 -18.66 -4.43
CA VAL A 359 22.46 -17.38 -4.90
C VAL A 359 22.31 -17.23 -6.42
N ALA A 360 22.61 -18.29 -7.19
CA ALA A 360 22.49 -18.27 -8.65
C ALA A 360 21.05 -17.98 -9.12
N PHE A 361 20.04 -18.59 -8.49
CA PHE A 361 18.63 -18.30 -8.81
C PHE A 361 18.24 -16.85 -8.49
N GLY A 362 18.67 -16.32 -7.34
CA GLY A 362 18.41 -14.93 -6.98
C GLY A 362 19.10 -13.93 -7.92
N CYS A 363 20.34 -14.17 -8.29
CA CYS A 363 21.08 -13.36 -9.27
C CYS A 363 20.45 -13.44 -10.66
N SER A 364 19.99 -14.63 -11.07
CA SER A 364 19.25 -14.81 -12.33
C SER A 364 17.98 -13.95 -12.32
N ALA A 365 17.19 -13.96 -11.25
CA ALA A 365 16.01 -13.10 -11.13
C ALA A 365 16.38 -11.62 -11.27
N MET A 366 17.47 -11.16 -10.63
CA MET A 366 17.94 -9.77 -10.75
C MET A 366 18.27 -9.38 -12.19
N HIS A 367 18.87 -10.27 -12.97
CA HIS A 367 19.18 -10.00 -14.39
C HIS A 367 17.94 -9.77 -15.24
N TYR A 368 16.84 -10.45 -14.93
CA TYR A 368 15.57 -10.25 -15.66
C TYR A 368 14.76 -9.07 -15.16
N PHE A 369 14.85 -8.68 -13.90
CA PHE A 369 13.97 -7.65 -13.33
C PHE A 369 14.64 -6.28 -13.28
N CYS A 370 15.87 -6.19 -12.79
CA CYS A 370 16.51 -4.92 -12.51
C CYS A 370 16.64 -4.00 -13.72
N PRO A 371 16.97 -4.48 -14.95
CA PRO A 371 17.05 -3.63 -16.13
C PRO A 371 15.71 -3.00 -16.53
N PHE A 372 14.58 -3.61 -16.09
CA PHE A 372 13.23 -3.26 -16.55
C PHE A 372 12.37 -2.60 -15.48
N TYR A 373 12.87 -2.33 -14.28
CA TYR A 373 12.11 -1.63 -13.23
C TYR A 373 11.58 -0.26 -13.66
N PHE A 374 12.20 0.40 -14.63
CA PHE A 374 11.72 1.66 -15.16
C PHE A 374 10.32 1.53 -15.79
N LEU A 375 9.98 0.36 -16.36
CA LEU A 375 8.63 0.08 -16.88
C LEU A 375 7.59 0.08 -15.76
N LEU A 376 7.96 -0.46 -14.60
CA LEU A 376 7.10 -0.46 -13.43
C LEU A 376 6.91 0.96 -12.87
N ALA A 377 7.97 1.78 -12.88
CA ALA A 377 7.89 3.19 -12.49
C ALA A 377 6.97 3.99 -13.43
N ILE A 378 7.04 3.74 -14.74
CA ILE A 378 6.15 4.36 -15.74
C ILE A 378 4.70 3.93 -15.49
N LEU A 379 4.45 2.63 -15.35
CA LEU A 379 3.12 2.08 -15.12
C LEU A 379 2.46 2.68 -13.87
N HIS A 380 3.14 2.62 -12.73
CA HIS A 380 2.60 3.11 -11.46
C HIS A 380 2.51 4.64 -11.40
N GLY A 381 3.48 5.36 -11.98
CA GLY A 381 3.48 6.82 -12.03
C GLY A 381 2.30 7.36 -12.86
N MET A 382 2.05 6.79 -14.05
CA MET A 382 0.90 7.17 -14.87
C MET A 382 -0.43 6.77 -14.20
N ALA A 383 -0.50 5.56 -13.63
CA ALA A 383 -1.68 5.10 -12.91
C ALA A 383 -2.02 6.03 -11.73
N GLY A 384 -1.01 6.49 -10.99
CA GLY A 384 -1.17 7.46 -9.91
C GLY A 384 -1.69 8.81 -10.40
N ALA A 385 -1.12 9.34 -11.48
CA ALA A 385 -1.54 10.61 -12.08
C ALA A 385 -3.01 10.55 -12.57
N VAL A 386 -3.38 9.51 -13.30
CA VAL A 386 -4.75 9.31 -13.79
C VAL A 386 -5.73 9.17 -12.62
N ARG A 387 -5.37 8.42 -11.58
CA ARG A 387 -6.18 8.28 -10.36
C ARG A 387 -6.41 9.62 -9.67
N GLY A 388 -5.41 10.50 -9.64
CA GLY A 388 -5.50 11.84 -9.06
C GLY A 388 -6.59 12.71 -9.69
N THR A 389 -6.95 12.50 -10.97
CA THR A 389 -8.08 13.19 -11.61
C THR A 389 -9.46 12.59 -11.27
N GLY A 390 -9.49 11.52 -10.45
CA GLY A 390 -10.72 10.82 -10.08
C GLY A 390 -11.05 9.61 -10.98
N ARG A 391 -10.24 9.32 -11.99
CA ARG A 391 -10.45 8.21 -12.92
C ARG A 391 -9.62 6.99 -12.50
N SER A 392 -10.14 6.19 -11.58
CA SER A 392 -9.46 4.99 -11.07
C SER A 392 -9.77 3.71 -11.85
N VAL A 393 -10.86 3.67 -12.62
CA VAL A 393 -11.24 2.48 -13.42
C VAL A 393 -10.21 2.16 -14.51
N PRO A 394 -9.72 3.12 -15.33
CA PRO A 394 -8.72 2.80 -16.36
C PRO A 394 -7.43 2.20 -15.80
N PRO A 395 -6.77 2.76 -14.76
CA PRO A 395 -5.63 2.13 -14.14
C PRO A 395 -5.93 0.73 -13.60
N MET A 396 -7.09 0.52 -12.97
CA MET A 396 -7.50 -0.81 -12.49
C MET A 396 -7.58 -1.81 -13.65
N VAL A 397 -8.25 -1.46 -14.74
CA VAL A 397 -8.42 -2.34 -15.91
C VAL A 397 -7.06 -2.68 -16.54
N VAL A 398 -6.19 -1.69 -16.73
CA VAL A 398 -4.84 -1.91 -17.29
C VAL A 398 -4.03 -2.85 -16.41
N LEU A 399 -4.03 -2.64 -15.08
CA LEU A 399 -3.29 -3.49 -14.16
C LEU A 399 -3.89 -4.91 -14.07
N LEU A 400 -5.22 -5.04 -14.13
CA LEU A 400 -5.89 -6.34 -14.18
C LEU A 400 -5.53 -7.10 -15.46
N ILE A 401 -5.52 -6.45 -16.61
CA ILE A 401 -5.12 -7.07 -17.87
C ILE A 401 -3.64 -7.46 -17.85
N SER A 402 -2.74 -6.53 -17.48
CA SER A 402 -1.30 -6.73 -17.62
C SER A 402 -0.70 -7.59 -16.49
N LEU A 403 -1.11 -7.36 -15.23
CA LEU A 403 -0.51 -8.04 -14.08
C LEU A 403 -1.30 -9.25 -13.58
N CYS A 404 -2.50 -9.51 -14.10
CA CYS A 404 -3.26 -10.70 -13.71
C CYS A 404 -3.60 -11.54 -14.94
N LEU A 405 -4.49 -11.10 -15.81
CA LEU A 405 -4.95 -11.89 -16.94
C LEU A 405 -3.80 -12.34 -17.85
N PHE A 406 -2.92 -11.42 -18.22
CA PHE A 406 -1.76 -11.73 -19.06
C PHE A 406 -0.83 -12.74 -18.38
N ARG A 407 -0.61 -12.63 -17.07
CA ARG A 407 0.24 -13.60 -16.34
C ARG A 407 -0.37 -14.98 -16.28
N VAL A 408 -1.69 -15.08 -16.11
CA VAL A 408 -2.39 -16.39 -16.18
C VAL A 408 -2.23 -17.01 -17.56
N VAL A 409 -2.48 -16.23 -18.62
CA VAL A 409 -2.33 -16.71 -20.01
C VAL A 409 -0.88 -17.13 -20.29
N TRP A 410 0.10 -16.33 -19.83
CA TRP A 410 1.51 -16.67 -20.00
C TRP A 410 1.87 -17.99 -19.30
N ILE A 411 1.48 -18.17 -18.05
CA ILE A 411 1.77 -19.39 -17.28
C ILE A 411 1.15 -20.62 -17.95
N GLN A 412 -0.05 -20.51 -18.50
CA GLN A 412 -0.75 -21.64 -19.11
C GLN A 412 -0.24 -21.97 -20.52
N PHE A 413 0.06 -20.97 -21.34
CA PHE A 413 0.29 -21.17 -22.78
C PHE A 413 1.71 -20.86 -23.24
N VAL A 414 2.46 -20.01 -22.55
CA VAL A 414 3.78 -19.58 -22.96
C VAL A 414 4.88 -20.23 -22.12
N LEU A 415 4.68 -20.33 -20.81
CA LEU A 415 5.65 -20.94 -19.90
C LEU A 415 6.04 -22.37 -20.30
N PRO A 416 5.16 -23.26 -20.80
CA PRO A 416 5.54 -24.61 -21.22
C PRO A 416 6.58 -24.67 -22.35
N PHE A 417 6.81 -23.59 -23.08
CA PHE A 417 7.85 -23.53 -24.13
C PHE A 417 9.25 -23.20 -23.56
N PHE A 418 9.36 -22.84 -22.30
CA PHE A 418 10.63 -22.58 -21.63
C PHE A 418 11.09 -23.83 -20.87
N ALA A 419 12.38 -24.15 -21.02
CA ALA A 419 12.97 -25.33 -20.36
C ALA A 419 13.25 -25.09 -18.86
N GLY A 420 13.34 -23.85 -18.40
CA GLY A 420 13.72 -23.46 -17.03
C GLY A 420 12.86 -22.34 -16.44
N ILE A 421 13.25 -21.91 -15.24
CA ILE A 421 12.56 -20.87 -14.48
C ILE A 421 12.60 -19.49 -15.17
N GLU A 422 13.48 -19.31 -16.13
CA GLU A 422 13.64 -18.08 -16.91
C GLU A 422 12.32 -17.65 -17.55
N GLY A 423 11.47 -18.60 -17.93
CA GLY A 423 10.12 -18.32 -18.45
C GLY A 423 9.24 -17.60 -17.45
N VAL A 424 9.40 -17.86 -16.16
CA VAL A 424 8.71 -17.13 -15.07
C VAL A 424 9.34 -15.78 -14.86
N PHE A 425 10.65 -15.66 -14.98
CA PHE A 425 11.34 -14.37 -14.78
C PHE A 425 11.05 -13.39 -15.92
N VAL A 426 11.03 -13.85 -17.17
CA VAL A 426 10.67 -13.04 -18.36
C VAL A 426 9.24 -12.52 -18.28
N LEU A 427 8.33 -13.26 -17.66
CA LEU A 427 6.94 -12.84 -17.45
C LEU A 427 6.80 -11.45 -16.82
N TYR A 428 7.67 -11.13 -15.84
CA TYR A 428 7.59 -9.86 -15.11
C TYR A 428 7.83 -8.64 -16.01
N PRO A 429 9.00 -8.50 -16.68
CA PRO A 429 9.26 -7.35 -17.54
C PRO A 429 8.28 -7.26 -18.72
N VAL A 430 7.82 -8.38 -19.28
CA VAL A 430 6.83 -8.36 -20.38
C VAL A 430 5.48 -7.88 -19.87
N SER A 431 5.03 -8.32 -18.69
CA SER A 431 3.78 -7.83 -18.08
C SER A 431 3.85 -6.35 -17.72
N TRP A 432 5.02 -5.86 -17.24
CA TRP A 432 5.24 -4.45 -16.96
C TRP A 432 5.26 -3.61 -18.23
N ALA A 433 5.90 -4.10 -19.30
CA ALA A 433 5.92 -3.44 -20.60
C ALA A 433 4.50 -3.30 -21.19
N LEU A 434 3.72 -4.38 -21.15
CA LEU A 434 2.31 -4.36 -21.57
C LEU A 434 1.52 -3.31 -20.79
N GLY A 435 1.63 -3.31 -19.46
CA GLY A 435 0.95 -2.34 -18.61
C GLY A 435 1.40 -0.90 -18.88
N ALA A 436 2.71 -0.66 -19.00
CA ALA A 436 3.26 0.66 -19.30
C ALA A 436 2.77 1.19 -20.65
N VAL A 437 2.76 0.34 -21.70
CA VAL A 437 2.27 0.71 -23.04
C VAL A 437 0.77 1.03 -22.99
N LEU A 438 -0.05 0.20 -22.37
CA LEU A 438 -1.49 0.43 -22.26
C LEU A 438 -1.81 1.72 -21.50
N MET A 439 -1.10 1.98 -20.38
CA MET A 439 -1.25 3.23 -19.63
C MET A 439 -0.78 4.44 -20.44
N ALA A 440 0.33 4.32 -21.17
CA ALA A 440 0.84 5.41 -22.02
C ALA A 440 -0.13 5.74 -23.15
N LEU A 441 -0.72 4.74 -23.81
CA LEU A 441 -1.74 4.93 -24.85
C LEU A 441 -3.00 5.61 -24.28
N TYR A 442 -3.43 5.21 -23.10
CA TYR A 442 -4.55 5.85 -22.41
C TYR A 442 -4.23 7.30 -22.05
N ALA A 443 -3.07 7.55 -21.46
CA ALA A 443 -2.65 8.88 -21.05
C ALA A 443 -2.43 9.82 -22.26
N TRP A 444 -1.97 9.29 -23.39
CA TRP A 444 -1.76 10.08 -24.61
C TRP A 444 -3.08 10.62 -25.18
N LYS A 445 -4.14 9.85 -25.16
CA LYS A 445 -5.47 10.32 -25.60
C LYS A 445 -5.96 11.57 -24.85
N GLY A 446 -5.39 11.88 -23.67
CA GLY A 446 -5.67 13.10 -22.90
C GLY A 446 -7.06 13.23 -22.30
N SER A 447 -7.96 12.28 -22.57
CA SER A 447 -9.34 12.32 -22.07
C SER A 447 -9.45 12.26 -20.54
N TRP A 448 -8.41 11.80 -19.86
CA TRP A 448 -8.38 11.72 -18.38
C TRP A 448 -8.23 13.08 -17.70
N MET A 449 -7.80 14.13 -18.43
CA MET A 449 -7.68 15.51 -17.93
C MET A 449 -8.94 16.36 -18.16
N THR A 450 -9.95 15.86 -18.88
CA THR A 450 -11.19 16.58 -19.10
C THR A 450 -12.07 16.57 -17.86
N TYR A 451 -12.63 17.76 -17.47
CA TYR A 451 -13.61 17.82 -16.41
C TYR A 451 -14.88 17.07 -16.84
N GLU A 452 -15.32 16.08 -16.06
CA GLU A 452 -16.69 15.61 -16.16
C GLU A 452 -17.56 16.64 -15.42
N HIS A 453 -18.36 17.37 -16.17
CA HIS A 453 -19.44 18.18 -15.59
C HIS A 453 -20.45 17.19 -14.97
N SER A 454 -20.36 16.97 -13.67
CA SER A 454 -21.33 16.22 -12.86
C SER A 454 -22.12 17.14 -11.96
#